data_0b33b69dbf96ea06a0faf9807d4a7607
#
_entry.id   0b33b69dbf96ea06a0faf9807d4a7607
#
_cell.length_a   1.000
_cell.length_b   1.000
_cell.length_c   1.000
_cell.angle_alpha   90.00
_cell.angle_beta   90.00
_cell.angle_gamma   90.00
#
_symmetry.space_group_name_H-M   'P 1'
#
loop_
_entity.id
_entity.type
_entity.pdbx_description
1 polymer ?
#
loop_
_entity_poly.entity_id
_entity_poly.type
_entity_poly.pdbx_seq_one_letter_code
_entity_poly.pdbx_strand_id
1 'polypeptide(L)'
;FGFKLGYGLDILRRYTSSKDLEEIIENYSEFPKVSFDYEVVEKADSIAVVPCQGEWKDLGTWNTLSEEMAEAYSGRIVFDADTCENLHAINETNIPLVVSGVSNAVVVATPDGILVSSKEHSAKLKPLVEQAAYTRPMYEKRRWGEYRVIDSGVYKDNQKAMTKELVIQPGKQLTYQRHFRRAEVWTVVSGEGEIVLNGDVQPLTPGRVVNI
;
A
#
# COMPACT_ATOMS: atom_id res chain seq x y z
N PHE A 1 5.14 -14.78 17.28
CA PHE A 1 4.88 -15.17 18.67
C PHE A 1 3.87 -16.31 18.74
N GLY A 2 4.05 -17.25 19.69
CA GLY A 2 3.09 -18.30 19.99
C GLY A 2 2.70 -18.27 21.46
N PHE A 3 1.42 -18.27 21.78
CA PHE A 3 0.92 -18.28 23.13
C PHE A 3 -0.43 -18.97 23.24
N LYS A 4 -0.80 -19.39 24.45
CA LYS A 4 -2.11 -20.01 24.69
C LYS A 4 -3.22 -18.94 24.59
N LEU A 5 -4.35 -19.29 23.98
CA LEU A 5 -5.49 -18.38 23.84
C LEU A 5 -5.92 -17.75 25.19
N GLY A 6 -5.95 -18.52 26.26
CA GLY A 6 -6.28 -18.02 27.60
C GLY A 6 -5.36 -16.88 28.06
N TYR A 7 -4.06 -16.99 27.78
CA TYR A 7 -3.10 -15.93 28.10
C TYR A 7 -3.40 -14.63 27.32
N GLY A 8 -3.69 -14.75 26.02
CA GLY A 8 -4.09 -13.59 25.23
C GLY A 8 -5.38 -12.92 25.71
N LEU A 9 -6.37 -13.72 26.09
CA LEU A 9 -7.61 -13.21 26.69
C LEU A 9 -7.37 -12.51 28.05
N ASP A 10 -6.47 -13.01 28.87
CA ASP A 10 -6.15 -12.39 30.16
C ASP A 10 -5.44 -11.04 29.98
N ILE A 11 -4.65 -10.89 28.92
CA ILE A 11 -4.07 -9.59 28.55
C ILE A 11 -5.19 -8.62 28.13
N LEU A 12 -6.10 -9.03 27.24
CA LEU A 12 -7.21 -8.19 26.79
C LEU A 12 -8.09 -7.75 27.95
N ARG A 13 -8.33 -8.61 28.94
CA ARG A 13 -9.11 -8.30 30.16
C ARG A 13 -8.50 -7.22 31.05
N ARG A 14 -7.24 -6.86 30.85
CA ARG A 14 -6.63 -5.71 31.54
C ARG A 14 -7.19 -4.38 31.03
N TYR A 15 -7.70 -4.37 29.81
CA TYR A 15 -8.16 -3.17 29.10
C TYR A 15 -9.68 -3.10 28.92
N THR A 16 -10.38 -4.24 29.00
CA THR A 16 -11.83 -4.30 28.86
C THR A 16 -12.43 -5.39 29.73
N SER A 17 -13.60 -5.13 30.28
CA SER A 17 -14.44 -6.13 30.97
C SER A 17 -15.40 -6.84 30.00
N SER A 18 -15.54 -6.35 28.77
CA SER A 18 -16.43 -6.94 27.79
C SER A 18 -15.98 -8.34 27.39
N LYS A 19 -16.96 -9.21 27.16
CA LYS A 19 -16.78 -10.55 26.59
C LYS A 19 -17.33 -10.63 25.19
N ASP A 20 -17.96 -9.55 24.72
CA ASP A 20 -18.55 -9.46 23.40
C ASP A 20 -17.53 -8.85 22.42
N LEU A 21 -17.30 -9.55 21.32
CA LEU A 21 -16.37 -9.13 20.29
C LEU A 21 -16.83 -7.83 19.60
N GLU A 22 -18.13 -7.66 19.39
CA GLU A 22 -18.68 -6.46 18.74
C GLU A 22 -18.41 -5.22 19.62
N GLU A 23 -18.66 -5.32 20.93
CA GLU A 23 -18.37 -4.25 21.89
C GLU A 23 -16.86 -3.94 21.98
N ILE A 24 -16.00 -4.97 21.92
CA ILE A 24 -14.54 -4.78 21.91
C ILE A 24 -14.11 -4.04 20.64
N ILE A 25 -14.69 -4.36 19.47
CA ILE A 25 -14.39 -3.69 18.21
C ILE A 25 -14.86 -2.23 18.23
N GLU A 26 -16.05 -1.95 18.74
CA GLU A 26 -16.57 -0.58 18.87
C GLU A 26 -15.66 0.31 19.73
N ASN A 27 -15.14 -0.24 20.81
CA ASN A 27 -14.27 0.47 21.77
C ASN A 27 -12.77 0.27 21.48
N TYR A 28 -12.39 -0.29 20.32
CA TYR A 28 -11.00 -0.59 20.00
C TYR A 28 -10.07 0.63 20.02
N SER A 29 -10.61 1.81 19.75
CA SER A 29 -9.86 3.08 19.81
C SER A 29 -9.38 3.49 21.20
N GLU A 30 -9.97 2.92 22.25
CA GLU A 30 -9.60 3.17 23.65
C GLU A 30 -8.41 2.33 24.11
N PHE A 31 -8.05 1.28 23.33
CA PHE A 31 -6.89 0.47 23.65
C PHE A 31 -5.59 1.25 23.40
N PRO A 32 -4.54 0.99 24.21
CA PRO A 32 -3.25 1.65 24.03
C PRO A 32 -2.63 1.30 22.67
N LYS A 33 -2.12 2.32 21.97
CA LYS A 33 -1.37 2.17 20.72
C LYS A 33 0.08 1.77 21.00
N VAL A 34 0.28 0.52 21.38
CA VAL A 34 1.58 -0.05 21.75
C VAL A 34 1.79 -1.37 21.01
N SER A 35 3.03 -1.70 20.68
CA SER A 35 3.32 -2.99 20.04
C SER A 35 3.14 -4.14 21.04
N PHE A 36 2.88 -5.35 20.51
CA PHE A 36 2.77 -6.57 21.31
C PHE A 36 4.09 -6.87 22.05
N ASP A 37 5.23 -6.51 21.45
CA ASP A 37 6.54 -6.65 22.09
C ASP A 37 6.61 -5.88 23.41
N TYR A 38 6.33 -4.58 23.36
CA TYR A 38 6.39 -3.70 24.55
C TYR A 38 5.30 -3.99 25.56
N GLU A 39 4.09 -4.34 25.12
CA GLU A 39 2.97 -4.54 26.03
C GLU A 39 2.95 -5.93 26.66
N VAL A 40 3.43 -6.92 25.94
CA VAL A 40 3.30 -8.33 26.36
C VAL A 40 4.66 -8.99 26.56
N VAL A 41 5.53 -8.97 25.54
CA VAL A 41 6.75 -9.76 25.57
C VAL A 41 7.72 -9.24 26.61
N GLU A 42 7.98 -7.95 26.64
CA GLU A 42 8.92 -7.35 27.61
C GLU A 42 8.41 -7.41 29.08
N LYS A 43 7.08 -7.57 29.27
CA LYS A 43 6.45 -7.62 30.59
C LYS A 43 6.13 -9.05 31.04
N ALA A 44 6.43 -10.05 30.22
CA ALA A 44 6.08 -11.43 30.54
C ALA A 44 7.05 -12.03 31.57
N ASP A 45 6.51 -12.63 32.62
CA ASP A 45 7.30 -13.30 33.67
C ASP A 45 8.01 -14.56 33.16
N SER A 46 7.55 -15.16 32.09
CA SER A 46 8.11 -16.39 31.51
C SER A 46 8.04 -16.37 29.99
N ILE A 47 9.17 -16.48 29.35
CA ILE A 47 9.32 -16.55 27.90
C ILE A 47 10.14 -17.76 27.53
N ALA A 48 9.65 -18.55 26.58
CA ALA A 48 10.44 -19.59 25.92
C ALA A 48 10.95 -19.06 24.57
N VAL A 49 12.26 -19.11 24.39
CA VAL A 49 12.90 -18.75 23.12
C VAL A 49 13.30 -20.01 22.38
N VAL A 50 12.84 -20.15 21.16
CA VAL A 50 13.27 -21.22 20.25
C VAL A 50 14.28 -20.63 19.29
N PRO A 51 15.58 -20.97 19.42
CA PRO A 51 16.58 -20.45 18.50
C PRO A 51 16.33 -21.00 17.09
N CYS A 52 16.31 -20.10 16.10
CA CYS A 52 16.25 -20.44 14.70
C CYS A 52 17.68 -20.52 14.14
N GLN A 53 18.00 -21.62 13.44
CA GLN A 53 19.29 -21.79 12.78
C GLN A 53 19.26 -21.35 11.30
N GLY A 54 18.10 -20.94 10.81
CA GLY A 54 17.93 -20.40 9.47
C GLY A 54 18.32 -18.93 9.37
N GLU A 55 18.50 -18.46 8.16
CA GLU A 55 18.65 -17.03 7.89
C GLU A 55 17.32 -16.33 8.06
N TRP A 56 17.34 -15.22 8.78
CA TRP A 56 16.18 -14.34 8.92
C TRP A 56 16.66 -12.89 8.83
N LYS A 57 15.99 -12.09 8.01
CA LYS A 57 16.30 -10.68 7.85
C LYS A 57 15.02 -9.85 7.82
N ASP A 58 15.02 -8.75 8.55
CA ASP A 58 13.96 -7.77 8.49
C ASP A 58 14.16 -6.86 7.27
N LEU A 59 13.20 -6.89 6.34
CA LEU A 59 13.20 -6.06 5.13
C LEU A 59 12.44 -4.73 5.35
N GLY A 60 12.40 -4.25 6.58
CA GLY A 60 11.65 -3.04 6.96
C GLY A 60 12.26 -1.72 6.47
N THR A 61 13.45 -1.75 5.87
CA THR A 61 14.08 -0.55 5.28
C THR A 61 14.51 -0.79 3.84
N TRP A 62 14.62 0.27 3.06
CA TRP A 62 15.12 0.19 1.69
C TRP A 62 16.55 -0.34 1.61
N ASN A 63 17.38 -0.05 2.61
CA ASN A 63 18.73 -0.60 2.66
C ASN A 63 18.71 -2.12 2.79
N THR A 64 17.98 -2.64 3.79
CA THR A 64 17.90 -4.09 4.01
C THR A 64 17.24 -4.82 2.85
N LEU A 65 16.22 -4.22 2.22
CA LEU A 65 15.62 -4.76 1.00
C LEU A 65 16.63 -4.78 -0.15
N SER A 66 17.38 -3.70 -0.36
CA SER A 66 18.34 -3.60 -1.47
C SER A 66 19.49 -4.61 -1.35
N GLU A 67 19.86 -5.02 -0.14
CA GLU A 67 20.87 -6.04 0.10
C GLU A 67 20.42 -7.46 -0.30
N GLU A 68 19.09 -7.70 -0.33
CA GLU A 68 18.48 -8.99 -0.69
C GLU A 68 17.97 -9.02 -2.13
N MET A 69 18.03 -7.92 -2.85
CA MET A 69 17.63 -7.89 -4.25
C MET A 69 18.65 -8.65 -5.11
N ALA A 70 18.16 -9.57 -5.95
CA ALA A 70 19.00 -10.30 -6.91
C ALA A 70 19.65 -9.37 -7.94
N GLU A 71 18.94 -8.30 -8.31
CA GLU A 71 19.37 -7.31 -9.29
C GLU A 71 19.31 -5.91 -8.64
N ALA A 72 20.35 -5.11 -8.87
CA ALA A 72 20.39 -3.74 -8.35
C ALA A 72 19.35 -2.81 -9.00
N TYR A 73 18.74 -3.22 -10.11
CA TYR A 73 17.84 -2.39 -10.90
C TYR A 73 16.59 -3.17 -11.30
N SER A 74 15.44 -2.51 -11.23
CA SER A 74 14.16 -3.07 -11.67
C SER A 74 13.33 -2.01 -12.41
N GLY A 75 12.78 -2.38 -13.57
CA GLY A 75 11.98 -1.49 -14.41
C GLY A 75 12.78 -0.73 -15.47
N ARG A 76 12.16 0.30 -16.06
CA ARG A 76 12.78 1.09 -17.14
C ARG A 76 13.74 2.13 -16.57
N ILE A 77 15.01 1.75 -16.43
CA ILE A 77 16.06 2.57 -15.83
C ILE A 77 17.24 2.68 -16.80
N VAL A 78 17.80 3.88 -16.89
CA VAL A 78 19.08 4.16 -17.52
C VAL A 78 19.98 4.78 -16.46
N PHE A 79 21.13 4.22 -16.22
CA PHE A 79 22.10 4.74 -15.25
C PHE A 79 23.51 4.76 -15.86
N ASP A 80 24.29 5.71 -15.37
CA ASP A 80 25.70 5.86 -15.72
C ASP A 80 26.54 4.99 -14.77
N ALA A 81 27.02 3.85 -15.28
CA ALA A 81 27.78 2.90 -14.49
C ALA A 81 29.13 3.43 -14.00
N ASP A 82 29.71 4.42 -14.70
CA ASP A 82 31.01 4.99 -14.34
C ASP A 82 30.91 5.96 -13.15
N THR A 83 29.72 6.52 -12.91
CA THR A 83 29.49 7.55 -11.88
C THR A 83 28.53 7.11 -10.77
N CYS A 84 27.92 5.93 -10.90
CA CYS A 84 26.98 5.38 -9.90
C CYS A 84 27.57 4.15 -9.24
N GLU A 85 27.92 4.25 -7.97
CA GLU A 85 28.44 3.15 -7.17
C GLU A 85 27.46 2.77 -6.07
N ASN A 86 27.24 1.46 -5.82
CA ASN A 86 26.35 0.93 -4.78
C ASN A 86 24.93 1.56 -4.83
N LEU A 87 24.41 1.75 -6.04
CA LEU A 87 23.08 2.27 -6.31
C LEU A 87 22.08 1.11 -6.48
N HIS A 88 20.91 1.23 -5.84
CA HIS A 88 19.74 0.40 -6.17
C HIS A 88 18.63 1.30 -6.67
N ALA A 89 18.02 0.92 -7.81
CA ALA A 89 16.98 1.71 -8.42
C ALA A 89 15.79 0.83 -8.83
N ILE A 90 14.59 1.26 -8.45
CA ILE A 90 13.33 0.57 -8.74
C ILE A 90 12.41 1.56 -9.43
N ASN A 91 11.90 1.19 -10.59
CA ASN A 91 10.96 2.01 -11.33
C ASN A 91 9.71 1.18 -11.71
N GLU A 92 8.64 1.38 -10.98
CA GLU A 92 7.33 0.75 -11.22
C GLU A 92 6.43 1.62 -12.11
N THR A 93 6.97 2.73 -12.64
CA THR A 93 6.23 3.63 -13.53
C THR A 93 6.55 3.36 -15.00
N ASN A 94 5.74 3.91 -15.90
CA ASN A 94 6.01 3.89 -17.34
C ASN A 94 6.95 5.02 -17.80
N ILE A 95 7.35 5.91 -16.88
CA ILE A 95 8.24 7.04 -17.15
C ILE A 95 9.69 6.53 -17.05
N PRO A 96 10.56 6.80 -18.02
CA PRO A 96 11.96 6.42 -17.89
C PRO A 96 12.63 7.10 -16.70
N LEU A 97 13.38 6.35 -15.92
CA LEU A 97 14.21 6.87 -14.82
C LEU A 97 15.66 6.92 -15.29
N VAL A 98 16.28 8.09 -15.22
CA VAL A 98 17.70 8.29 -15.55
C VAL A 98 18.43 8.69 -14.28
N VAL A 99 19.52 8.00 -13.96
CA VAL A 99 20.34 8.27 -12.76
C VAL A 99 21.82 8.40 -13.16
N SER A 100 22.47 9.48 -12.76
CA SER A 100 23.89 9.72 -12.99
C SER A 100 24.51 10.43 -11.80
N GLY A 101 25.72 10.07 -11.41
CA GLY A 101 26.47 10.70 -10.32
C GLY A 101 25.90 10.45 -8.91
N VAL A 102 25.11 9.39 -8.72
CA VAL A 102 24.49 9.06 -7.43
C VAL A 102 25.06 7.76 -6.90
N SER A 103 25.65 7.81 -5.71
CA SER A 103 26.26 6.64 -5.06
C SER A 103 25.71 6.38 -3.67
N ASN A 104 25.83 5.13 -3.19
CA ASN A 104 25.35 4.67 -1.88
C ASN A 104 23.88 5.03 -1.62
N ALA A 105 23.04 4.87 -2.62
CA ALA A 105 21.68 5.36 -2.60
C ALA A 105 20.66 4.33 -3.06
N VAL A 106 19.42 4.60 -2.70
CA VAL A 106 18.22 3.94 -3.24
C VAL A 106 17.38 5.01 -3.94
N VAL A 107 17.00 4.73 -5.19
CA VAL A 107 16.11 5.56 -6.00
C VAL A 107 14.89 4.73 -6.35
N VAL A 108 13.71 5.15 -5.94
CA VAL A 108 12.46 4.42 -6.16
C VAL A 108 11.44 5.35 -6.79
N ALA A 109 10.90 4.95 -7.93
CA ALA A 109 9.79 5.63 -8.58
C ALA A 109 8.59 4.70 -8.63
N THR A 110 7.53 5.06 -7.95
CA THR A 110 6.24 4.36 -7.95
C THR A 110 5.11 5.32 -8.33
N PRO A 111 3.91 4.82 -8.64
CA PRO A 111 2.76 5.70 -8.83
C PRO A 111 2.45 6.61 -7.64
N ASP A 112 2.83 6.21 -6.43
CA ASP A 112 2.59 6.99 -5.20
C ASP A 112 3.62 8.09 -4.95
N GLY A 113 4.79 8.02 -5.60
CA GLY A 113 5.82 9.04 -5.44
C GLY A 113 7.21 8.59 -5.85
N ILE A 114 8.14 9.51 -5.74
CA ILE A 114 9.56 9.29 -6.03
C ILE A 114 10.34 9.46 -4.73
N LEU A 115 11.14 8.45 -4.39
CA LEU A 115 12.06 8.46 -3.27
C LEU A 115 13.50 8.47 -3.77
N VAL A 116 14.28 9.38 -3.23
CA VAL A 116 15.75 9.38 -3.36
C VAL A 116 16.32 9.46 -1.96
N SER A 117 17.06 8.46 -1.55
CA SER A 117 17.65 8.40 -0.21
C SER A 117 19.03 7.76 -0.25
N SER A 118 19.95 8.24 0.60
CA SER A 118 21.11 7.41 0.88
C SER A 118 20.69 6.14 1.61
N LYS A 119 21.40 5.06 1.42
CA LYS A 119 21.14 3.79 2.12
C LYS A 119 21.20 3.96 3.64
N GLU A 120 22.17 4.74 4.11
CA GLU A 120 22.37 5.05 5.53
C GLU A 120 21.15 5.72 6.18
N HIS A 121 20.47 6.62 5.46
CA HIS A 121 19.31 7.35 5.98
C HIS A 121 17.99 6.64 5.76
N SER A 122 17.97 5.51 5.07
CA SER A 122 16.72 4.80 4.71
C SER A 122 15.88 4.37 5.93
N ALA A 123 16.49 4.12 7.09
CA ALA A 123 15.79 3.78 8.32
C ALA A 123 15.02 4.97 8.94
N LYS A 124 15.31 6.22 8.54
CA LYS A 124 14.72 7.45 9.10
C LYS A 124 13.65 8.07 8.21
N LEU A 125 13.22 7.39 7.17
CA LEU A 125 12.31 7.92 6.16
C LEU A 125 10.85 8.03 6.61
N LYS A 126 10.42 7.22 7.57
CA LYS A 126 9.01 7.12 7.97
C LYS A 126 8.32 8.47 8.21
N PRO A 127 8.88 9.41 9.01
CA PRO A 127 8.23 10.70 9.24
C PRO A 127 8.12 11.58 7.99
N LEU A 128 9.08 11.45 7.04
CA LEU A 128 9.06 12.19 5.78
C LEU A 128 8.03 11.61 4.82
N VAL A 129 7.96 10.29 4.73
CA VAL A 129 6.97 9.60 3.90
C VAL A 129 5.55 9.90 4.39
N GLU A 130 5.32 9.89 5.71
CA GLU A 130 4.02 10.25 6.29
C GLU A 130 3.58 11.68 5.94
N GLN A 131 4.49 12.62 5.81
CA GLN A 131 4.19 13.99 5.38
C GLN A 131 3.88 14.09 3.88
N ALA A 132 4.52 13.26 3.07
CA ALA A 132 4.35 13.24 1.62
C ALA A 132 3.18 12.37 1.16
N ALA A 133 2.70 11.45 2.01
CA ALA A 133 1.70 10.46 1.63
C ALA A 133 0.39 11.09 1.20
N TYR A 134 -0.16 10.60 0.10
CA TYR A 134 -1.52 10.93 -0.31
C TYR A 134 -2.54 10.30 0.63
N THR A 135 -3.70 10.92 0.76
CA THR A 135 -4.84 10.35 1.52
C THR A 135 -5.39 9.07 0.90
N ARG A 136 -5.07 8.80 -0.37
CA ARG A 136 -5.36 7.55 -1.09
C ARG A 136 -4.16 7.13 -1.91
N PRO A 137 -3.87 5.81 -1.96
CA PRO A 137 -2.86 5.30 -2.88
C PRO A 137 -3.19 5.65 -4.33
N MET A 138 -2.18 5.98 -5.11
CA MET A 138 -2.32 6.19 -6.56
C MET A 138 -2.46 4.86 -7.31
N TYR A 139 -2.03 3.77 -6.70
CA TYR A 139 -2.20 2.40 -7.19
C TYR A 139 -2.58 1.48 -6.04
N GLU A 140 -3.52 0.56 -6.26
CA GLU A 140 -3.89 -0.43 -5.26
C GLU A 140 -4.46 -1.71 -5.88
N LYS A 141 -4.00 -2.86 -5.38
CA LYS A 141 -4.62 -4.17 -5.66
C LYS A 141 -5.79 -4.42 -4.72
N ARG A 142 -6.88 -4.88 -5.28
CA ARG A 142 -8.14 -5.20 -4.60
C ARG A 142 -8.56 -6.64 -4.89
N ARG A 143 -9.53 -7.16 -4.15
CA ARG A 143 -10.07 -8.52 -4.40
C ARG A 143 -10.71 -8.69 -5.77
N TRP A 144 -11.14 -7.59 -6.40
CA TRP A 144 -11.77 -7.57 -7.71
C TRP A 144 -10.79 -7.29 -8.86
N GLY A 145 -9.58 -6.87 -8.57
CA GLY A 145 -8.56 -6.47 -9.54
C GLY A 145 -7.67 -5.37 -9.01
N GLU A 146 -7.48 -4.31 -9.78
CA GLU A 146 -6.62 -3.20 -9.38
C GLU A 146 -7.11 -1.87 -9.94
N TYR A 147 -6.65 -0.79 -9.37
CA TYR A 147 -6.82 0.53 -9.95
C TYR A 147 -5.53 1.33 -9.93
N ARG A 148 -5.41 2.24 -10.88
CA ARG A 148 -4.36 3.23 -10.95
C ARG A 148 -4.97 4.61 -11.21
N VAL A 149 -4.58 5.60 -10.42
CA VAL A 149 -4.92 7.00 -10.67
C VAL A 149 -4.01 7.51 -11.78
N ILE A 150 -4.60 8.02 -12.86
CA ILE A 150 -3.87 8.56 -14.01
C ILE A 150 -3.62 10.05 -13.79
N ASP A 151 -4.64 10.76 -13.31
CA ASP A 151 -4.57 12.19 -13.04
C ASP A 151 -5.53 12.58 -11.92
N SER A 152 -5.14 13.57 -11.12
CA SER A 152 -6.01 14.15 -10.10
C SER A 152 -5.65 15.61 -9.89
N GLY A 153 -6.65 16.47 -9.82
CA GLY A 153 -6.46 17.91 -9.68
C GLY A 153 -7.58 18.61 -8.94
N VAL A 154 -7.23 19.76 -8.40
CA VAL A 154 -8.20 20.72 -7.86
C VAL A 154 -8.27 21.88 -8.84
N TYR A 155 -9.44 22.12 -9.37
CA TYR A 155 -9.70 23.18 -10.34
C TYR A 155 -10.22 24.44 -9.65
N LYS A 156 -10.57 25.45 -10.45
CA LYS A 156 -11.21 26.67 -9.96
C LYS A 156 -12.47 26.31 -9.15
N ASP A 157 -12.77 27.07 -8.12
CA ASP A 157 -13.93 26.86 -7.23
C ASP A 157 -13.87 25.58 -6.37
N ASN A 158 -12.65 25.09 -6.06
CA ASN A 158 -12.44 23.86 -5.29
C ASN A 158 -13.07 22.60 -5.90
N GLN A 159 -13.41 22.61 -7.17
CA GLN A 159 -13.85 21.42 -7.88
C GLN A 159 -12.69 20.44 -8.03
N LYS A 160 -12.94 19.19 -7.71
CA LYS A 160 -11.94 18.11 -7.81
C LYS A 160 -12.32 17.19 -8.96
N ALA A 161 -11.34 16.86 -9.79
CA ALA A 161 -11.48 15.80 -10.78
C ALA A 161 -10.39 14.74 -10.58
N MET A 162 -10.71 13.51 -10.95
CA MET A 162 -9.79 12.40 -10.89
C MET A 162 -10.09 11.42 -12.02
N THR A 163 -9.04 11.03 -12.74
CA THR A 163 -9.10 9.98 -13.76
C THR A 163 -8.43 8.72 -13.21
N LYS A 164 -9.13 7.59 -13.31
CA LYS A 164 -8.62 6.28 -12.90
C LYS A 164 -8.75 5.26 -14.01
N GLU A 165 -7.77 4.39 -14.09
CA GLU A 165 -7.89 3.10 -14.77
C GLU A 165 -8.31 2.05 -13.74
N LEU A 166 -9.30 1.24 -14.09
CA LEU A 166 -9.76 0.10 -13.28
C LEU A 166 -9.60 -1.16 -14.12
N VAL A 167 -8.90 -2.13 -13.60
CA VAL A 167 -8.77 -3.46 -14.22
C VAL A 167 -9.52 -4.47 -13.37
N ILE A 168 -10.65 -4.96 -13.86
CA ILE A 168 -11.49 -5.92 -13.16
C ILE A 168 -11.18 -7.32 -13.68
N GLN A 169 -10.83 -8.24 -12.79
CA GLN A 169 -10.51 -9.61 -13.16
C GLN A 169 -11.77 -10.38 -13.58
N PRO A 170 -11.64 -11.36 -14.48
CA PRO A 170 -12.76 -12.23 -14.88
C PRO A 170 -13.49 -12.83 -13.68
N GLY A 171 -14.81 -12.78 -13.69
CA GLY A 171 -15.66 -13.28 -12.62
C GLY A 171 -15.65 -12.45 -11.33
N LYS A 172 -15.03 -11.29 -11.33
CA LYS A 172 -15.04 -10.35 -10.21
C LYS A 172 -15.95 -9.18 -10.47
N GLN A 173 -16.34 -8.50 -9.39
CA GLN A 173 -17.25 -7.35 -9.46
C GLN A 173 -16.87 -6.28 -8.45
N LEU A 174 -17.17 -5.03 -8.79
CA LEU A 174 -17.17 -3.90 -7.88
C LEU A 174 -18.42 -3.93 -6.99
N THR A 175 -18.30 -3.35 -5.81
CA THR A 175 -19.45 -3.16 -4.93
C THR A 175 -20.46 -2.23 -5.57
N TYR A 176 -21.76 -2.58 -5.50
CA TYR A 176 -22.84 -1.67 -5.91
C TYR A 176 -22.82 -0.43 -5.03
N GLN A 177 -22.68 0.77 -5.64
CA GLN A 177 -22.40 2.01 -4.94
C GLN A 177 -23.36 3.12 -5.40
N ARG A 178 -23.61 4.09 -4.54
CA ARG A 178 -24.31 5.32 -4.85
C ARG A 178 -23.46 6.53 -4.46
N HIS A 179 -23.38 7.52 -5.34
CA HIS A 179 -22.63 8.74 -5.12
C HIS A 179 -23.57 9.94 -5.00
N PHE A 180 -23.39 10.74 -3.92
CA PHE A 180 -24.21 11.92 -3.67
C PHE A 180 -23.49 13.24 -3.91
N ARG A 181 -22.16 13.19 -4.09
CA ARG A 181 -21.31 14.39 -4.16
C ARG A 181 -20.39 14.41 -5.37
N ARG A 182 -20.51 13.45 -6.26
CA ARG A 182 -19.72 13.38 -7.48
C ARG A 182 -20.49 12.67 -8.57
N ALA A 183 -20.21 13.04 -9.79
CA ALA A 183 -20.58 12.29 -10.98
C ALA A 183 -19.38 11.47 -11.46
N GLU A 184 -19.64 10.35 -12.10
CA GLU A 184 -18.61 9.54 -12.73
C GLU A 184 -18.98 9.30 -14.19
N VAL A 185 -17.96 9.30 -15.06
CA VAL A 185 -18.07 8.89 -16.45
C VAL A 185 -17.13 7.72 -16.67
N TRP A 186 -17.67 6.58 -17.04
CA TRP A 186 -16.89 5.39 -17.32
C TRP A 186 -16.77 5.18 -18.82
N THR A 187 -15.56 4.91 -19.29
CA THR A 187 -15.28 4.49 -20.67
C THR A 187 -14.65 3.12 -20.64
N VAL A 188 -15.27 2.17 -21.32
CA VAL A 188 -14.71 0.81 -21.45
C VAL A 188 -13.59 0.86 -22.49
N VAL A 189 -12.37 0.58 -22.08
CA VAL A 189 -11.18 0.58 -22.94
C VAL A 189 -11.01 -0.79 -23.62
N SER A 190 -11.17 -1.87 -22.83
CA SER A 190 -11.00 -3.24 -23.32
C SER A 190 -11.80 -4.23 -22.47
N GLY A 191 -11.99 -5.43 -22.99
CA GLY A 191 -12.73 -6.50 -22.32
C GLY A 191 -14.24 -6.34 -22.43
N GLU A 192 -14.97 -7.31 -21.85
CA GLU A 192 -16.42 -7.36 -21.84
C GLU A 192 -16.92 -7.63 -20.43
N GLY A 193 -18.06 -7.08 -20.09
CA GLY A 193 -18.65 -7.23 -18.76
C GLY A 193 -20.09 -6.73 -18.72
N GLU A 194 -20.59 -6.55 -17.51
CA GLU A 194 -21.92 -6.00 -17.26
C GLU A 194 -21.86 -4.92 -16.20
N ILE A 195 -22.74 -3.95 -16.31
CA ILE A 195 -22.99 -2.95 -15.28
C ILE A 195 -24.46 -2.99 -14.85
N VAL A 196 -24.70 -2.87 -13.55
CA VAL A 196 -26.04 -2.66 -13.01
C VAL A 196 -26.20 -1.19 -12.73
N LEU A 197 -27.03 -0.50 -13.51
CA LEU A 197 -27.29 0.93 -13.37
C LEU A 197 -28.77 1.13 -13.02
N ASN A 198 -29.05 1.66 -11.83
CA ASN A 198 -30.39 1.87 -11.30
C ASN A 198 -31.27 0.59 -11.29
N GLY A 199 -30.66 -0.57 -11.15
CA GLY A 199 -31.32 -1.89 -11.18
C GLY A 199 -31.34 -2.57 -12.54
N ASP A 200 -31.01 -1.87 -13.62
CA ASP A 200 -30.96 -2.44 -14.97
C ASP A 200 -29.58 -2.97 -15.29
N VAL A 201 -29.53 -4.22 -15.76
CA VAL A 201 -28.30 -4.85 -16.23
C VAL A 201 -28.02 -4.46 -17.66
N GLN A 202 -26.85 -3.94 -17.93
CA GLN A 202 -26.44 -3.50 -19.25
C GLN A 202 -25.06 -4.03 -19.61
N PRO A 203 -24.83 -4.48 -20.88
CA PRO A 203 -23.53 -4.98 -21.29
C PRO A 203 -22.50 -3.85 -21.39
N LEU A 204 -21.28 -4.16 -21.02
CA LEU A 204 -20.10 -3.29 -21.21
C LEU A 204 -19.22 -3.88 -22.32
N THR A 205 -18.96 -3.09 -23.33
CA THR A 205 -18.09 -3.46 -24.48
C THR A 205 -17.13 -2.31 -24.77
N PRO A 206 -15.98 -2.55 -25.41
CA PRO A 206 -15.03 -1.50 -25.72
C PRO A 206 -15.66 -0.31 -26.47
N GLY A 207 -15.33 0.91 -26.06
CA GLY A 207 -15.88 2.16 -26.58
C GLY A 207 -17.19 2.60 -25.93
N ARG A 208 -17.83 1.77 -25.10
CA ARG A 208 -19.04 2.19 -24.38
C ARG A 208 -18.73 3.22 -23.33
N VAL A 209 -19.56 4.25 -23.26
CA VAL A 209 -19.52 5.31 -22.23
C VAL A 209 -20.76 5.19 -21.35
N VAL A 210 -20.59 5.25 -20.03
CA VAL A 210 -21.65 5.20 -19.03
C VAL A 210 -21.50 6.39 -18.09
N ASN A 211 -22.59 7.14 -17.89
CA ASN A 211 -22.69 8.23 -16.93
C ASN A 211 -23.35 7.72 -15.64
N ILE A 212 -22.72 8.00 -14.50
CA ILE A 212 -23.14 7.55 -13.17
C ILE A 212 -23.36 8.74 -12.24
#